data_0c94f0ba3c42e91d36713889d4e9eb4e
#
_entry.id   0c94f0ba3c42e91d36713889d4e9eb4e
#
_cell.length_a   1.000
_cell.length_b   1.000
_cell.length_c   1.000
_cell.angle_alpha   90.00
_cell.angle_beta   90.00
_cell.angle_gamma   90.00
#
_symmetry.space_group_name_H-M   'P 1'
#
loop_
_entity.id
_entity.type
_entity.pdbx_description
1 polymer ?
#
loop_
_entity_poly.entity_id
_entity_poly.type
_entity_poly.pdbx_seq_one_letter_code
_entity_poly.pdbx_strand_id
1 'polypeptide(L)'
;MLGPLSGAQAVLCMIAASIPLESIMVSKFQIAIVGVGQVGGATAYALILSSLASELLLVDTDIERRDGQVQDLRDVAYGCNNGTHIRAATHEEAAKADMIVVTAGSKHTIGQTNLDYTSRNMSIIREAMDWMKPLRLDTILLIVANPNDLLTSLACELSDLLPSQVFGSGTYLDSVRLRGLVAERSGVSTDRIDISVLGVQGDSEVLAWSTATINGTPIDKSAAAETLNREQLAYECKHRSRSIIRAKGATPFGLGSVVASICASVLLDKGDVHPVSHYQKELGCCISLPAAIGRHGVVGTPQRPLDSEEESKIAQSSAELKDMIHWVHYSY
;
A
#
# COMPACT_ATOMS: atom_id res chain seq x y z
N MET A 1 4.83 39.21 -29.94
CA MET A 1 5.73 39.43 -28.80
C MET A 1 5.12 38.69 -27.61
N LEU A 2 5.69 37.53 -27.27
CA LEU A 2 5.29 36.78 -26.08
C LEU A 2 6.10 37.31 -24.90
N GLY A 3 5.43 37.74 -23.84
CA GLY A 3 6.06 38.26 -22.63
C GLY A 3 6.77 37.14 -21.83
N PRO A 4 7.68 37.51 -20.90
CA PRO A 4 8.43 36.51 -20.15
C PRO A 4 7.50 35.67 -19.26
N LEU A 5 7.70 34.34 -19.30
CA LEU A 5 6.99 33.37 -18.48
C LEU A 5 7.21 33.65 -16.97
N SER A 6 6.16 33.55 -16.17
CA SER A 6 6.29 33.69 -14.72
C SER A 6 7.16 32.58 -14.12
N GLY A 7 7.87 32.87 -13.02
CA GLY A 7 8.81 31.92 -12.39
C GLY A 7 8.25 30.53 -12.11
N ALA A 8 6.95 30.39 -11.84
CA ALA A 8 6.27 29.10 -11.66
C ALA A 8 6.14 28.28 -12.95
N GLN A 9 5.91 28.95 -14.10
CA GLN A 9 5.87 28.29 -15.40
C GLN A 9 7.26 27.86 -15.88
N ALA A 10 8.30 28.62 -15.53
CA ALA A 10 9.70 28.27 -15.83
C ALA A 10 10.15 27.03 -15.02
N VAL A 11 9.73 26.89 -13.77
CA VAL A 11 10.04 25.73 -12.92
C VAL A 11 9.30 24.47 -13.41
N LEU A 12 8.05 24.57 -13.85
CA LEU A 12 7.34 23.45 -14.46
C LEU A 12 7.97 22.99 -15.78
N CYS A 13 8.41 23.93 -16.64
CA CYS A 13 9.15 23.61 -17.85
C CYS A 13 10.55 23.04 -17.58
N MET A 14 11.24 23.46 -16.53
CA MET A 14 12.55 22.90 -16.16
C MET A 14 12.48 21.49 -15.61
N ILE A 15 11.43 21.14 -14.88
CA ILE A 15 11.21 19.76 -14.42
C ILE A 15 10.86 18.83 -15.59
N ALA A 16 10.14 19.31 -16.58
CA ALA A 16 9.85 18.56 -17.81
C ALA A 16 11.03 18.43 -18.77
N ALA A 17 12.01 19.34 -18.71
CA ALA A 17 13.15 19.39 -19.66
C ALA A 17 14.42 18.69 -19.15
N SER A 18 14.47 18.21 -17.91
CA SER A 18 15.66 17.61 -17.33
C SER A 18 15.70 16.07 -17.35
N ILE A 19 14.73 15.41 -17.98
CA ILE A 19 14.79 13.98 -18.28
C ILE A 19 15.11 13.85 -19.77
N PRO A 20 16.25 13.25 -20.17
CA PRO A 20 16.55 13.03 -21.59
C PRO A 20 15.45 12.15 -22.19
N LEU A 21 14.80 12.61 -23.24
CA LEU A 21 13.75 11.86 -23.98
C LEU A 21 14.24 10.51 -24.55
N GLU A 22 15.53 10.22 -24.50
CA GLU A 22 16.13 8.99 -25.03
C GLU A 22 16.25 7.84 -24.03
N SER A 23 15.81 7.99 -22.77
CA SER A 23 15.86 6.92 -21.75
C SER A 23 14.52 6.60 -21.08
N ILE A 24 13.39 7.01 -21.64
CA ILE A 24 12.10 6.40 -21.29
C ILE A 24 12.07 5.06 -22.04
N MET A 25 12.84 4.10 -21.56
CA MET A 25 12.51 2.69 -21.74
C MET A 25 11.13 2.56 -21.10
N VAL A 26 10.08 2.56 -21.90
CA VAL A 26 8.74 2.17 -21.43
C VAL A 26 8.96 0.87 -20.68
N SER A 27 8.80 0.92 -19.38
CA SER A 27 8.95 -0.24 -18.51
C SER A 27 8.08 -1.33 -19.13
N LYS A 28 8.66 -2.48 -19.51
CA LYS A 28 7.92 -3.60 -20.11
C LYS A 28 7.04 -4.32 -19.07
N PHE A 29 6.85 -3.75 -17.89
CA PHE A 29 6.15 -4.38 -16.80
C PHE A 29 4.65 -4.34 -17.00
N GLN A 30 4.04 -5.49 -16.73
CA GLN A 30 2.60 -5.69 -16.70
C GLN A 30 2.13 -5.78 -15.24
N ILE A 31 1.19 -4.92 -14.85
CA ILE A 31 0.58 -4.94 -13.53
C ILE A 31 -0.89 -5.32 -13.67
N ALA A 32 -1.32 -6.33 -12.93
CA ALA A 32 -2.72 -6.67 -12.79
C ALA A 32 -3.31 -6.06 -11.52
N ILE A 33 -4.50 -5.46 -11.63
CA ILE A 33 -5.27 -4.96 -10.50
C ILE A 33 -6.55 -5.79 -10.39
N VAL A 34 -6.62 -6.60 -9.34
CA VAL A 34 -7.77 -7.48 -9.04
C VAL A 34 -8.69 -6.76 -8.07
N GLY A 35 -9.90 -6.42 -8.54
CA GLY A 35 -10.84 -5.55 -7.87
C GLY A 35 -10.66 -4.09 -8.29
N VAL A 36 -11.46 -3.58 -9.22
CA VAL A 36 -11.34 -2.20 -9.73
C VAL A 36 -12.44 -1.27 -9.20
N GLY A 37 -12.73 -1.42 -7.91
CA GLY A 37 -13.54 -0.48 -7.16
C GLY A 37 -12.82 0.88 -6.97
N GLN A 38 -13.23 1.63 -5.94
CA GLN A 38 -12.66 2.97 -5.67
C GLN A 38 -11.14 2.93 -5.43
N VAL A 39 -10.63 1.92 -4.70
CA VAL A 39 -9.20 1.80 -4.40
C VAL A 39 -8.42 1.33 -5.61
N GLY A 40 -8.90 0.28 -6.30
CA GLY A 40 -8.23 -0.23 -7.51
C GLY A 40 -8.18 0.80 -8.63
N GLY A 41 -9.27 1.53 -8.87
CA GLY A 41 -9.29 2.63 -9.83
C GLY A 41 -8.31 3.75 -9.48
N ALA A 42 -8.27 4.17 -8.21
CA ALA A 42 -7.29 5.17 -7.76
C ALA A 42 -5.84 4.69 -7.84
N THR A 43 -5.61 3.38 -7.60
CA THR A 43 -4.29 2.76 -7.79
C THR A 43 -3.88 2.78 -9.26
N ALA A 44 -4.77 2.36 -10.16
CA ALA A 44 -4.52 2.41 -11.60
C ALA A 44 -4.21 3.85 -12.07
N TYR A 45 -5.00 4.81 -11.62
CA TYR A 45 -4.78 6.23 -11.91
C TYR A 45 -3.38 6.69 -11.45
N ALA A 46 -2.98 6.37 -10.23
CA ALA A 46 -1.65 6.74 -9.72
C ALA A 46 -0.51 6.07 -10.50
N LEU A 47 -0.68 4.80 -10.90
CA LEU A 47 0.28 4.08 -11.73
C LEU A 47 0.42 4.67 -13.13
N ILE A 48 -0.67 5.10 -13.75
CA ILE A 48 -0.65 5.78 -15.07
C ILE A 48 0.12 7.09 -14.96
N LEU A 49 -0.20 7.95 -13.97
CA LEU A 49 0.49 9.22 -13.77
C LEU A 49 1.99 9.05 -13.50
N SER A 50 2.38 7.94 -12.89
CA SER A 50 3.79 7.63 -12.58
C SER A 50 4.53 6.96 -13.74
N SER A 51 3.86 6.60 -14.82
CA SER A 51 4.44 5.90 -16.01
C SER A 51 5.19 4.62 -15.63
N LEU A 52 4.72 3.89 -14.59
CA LEU A 52 5.42 2.74 -14.02
C LEU A 52 5.19 1.42 -14.77
N ALA A 53 4.12 1.31 -15.53
CA ALA A 53 3.76 0.09 -16.24
C ALA A 53 3.52 0.36 -17.72
N SER A 54 3.92 -0.58 -18.57
CA SER A 54 3.55 -0.57 -19.99
C SER A 54 2.11 -1.04 -20.19
N GLU A 55 1.65 -1.93 -19.34
CA GLU A 55 0.30 -2.48 -19.41
C GLU A 55 -0.33 -2.62 -18.02
N LEU A 56 -1.59 -2.18 -17.91
CA LEU A 56 -2.44 -2.40 -16.74
C LEU A 56 -3.59 -3.33 -17.12
N LEU A 57 -3.66 -4.47 -16.43
CA LEU A 57 -4.72 -5.45 -16.53
C LEU A 57 -5.76 -5.18 -15.44
N LEU A 58 -6.98 -4.84 -15.82
CA LEU A 58 -8.07 -4.60 -14.88
C LEU A 58 -8.97 -5.83 -14.79
N VAL A 59 -9.08 -6.38 -13.58
CA VAL A 59 -9.87 -7.58 -13.30
C VAL A 59 -10.91 -7.26 -12.24
N ASP A 60 -12.17 -7.56 -12.52
CA ASP A 60 -13.28 -7.46 -11.57
C ASP A 60 -14.37 -8.45 -11.95
N THR A 61 -15.12 -8.93 -10.98
CA THR A 61 -16.32 -9.77 -11.21
C THR A 61 -17.50 -8.97 -11.72
N ASP A 62 -17.54 -7.66 -11.43
CA ASP A 62 -18.48 -6.69 -11.99
C ASP A 62 -17.95 -6.19 -13.33
N ILE A 63 -18.38 -6.83 -14.40
CA ILE A 63 -17.91 -6.58 -15.78
C ILE A 63 -18.22 -5.14 -16.22
N GLU A 64 -19.40 -4.64 -15.89
CA GLU A 64 -19.81 -3.27 -16.26
C GLU A 64 -18.91 -2.23 -15.61
N ARG A 65 -18.65 -2.38 -14.31
CA ARG A 65 -17.71 -1.52 -13.58
C ARG A 65 -16.30 -1.62 -14.15
N ARG A 66 -15.80 -2.86 -14.41
CA ARG A 66 -14.48 -3.08 -14.97
C ARG A 66 -14.31 -2.35 -16.31
N ASP A 67 -15.26 -2.53 -17.19
CA ASP A 67 -15.19 -1.97 -18.54
C ASP A 67 -15.34 -0.43 -18.53
N GLY A 68 -16.17 0.11 -17.63
CA GLY A 68 -16.23 1.54 -17.37
C GLY A 68 -14.91 2.12 -16.85
N GLN A 69 -14.25 1.44 -15.89
CA GLN A 69 -12.93 1.82 -15.40
C GLN A 69 -11.86 1.78 -16.49
N VAL A 70 -11.90 0.77 -17.38
CA VAL A 70 -10.97 0.69 -18.52
C VAL A 70 -11.11 1.92 -19.43
N GLN A 71 -12.33 2.33 -19.73
CA GLN A 71 -12.57 3.50 -20.59
C GLN A 71 -12.07 4.79 -19.95
N ASP A 72 -12.47 5.05 -18.69
CA ASP A 72 -12.08 6.26 -17.96
C ASP A 72 -10.55 6.36 -17.77
N LEU A 73 -9.89 5.26 -17.43
CA LEU A 73 -8.44 5.23 -17.26
C LEU A 73 -7.66 5.33 -18.57
N ARG A 74 -8.23 4.88 -19.70
CA ARG A 74 -7.65 5.13 -21.03
C ARG A 74 -7.62 6.61 -21.37
N ASP A 75 -8.66 7.37 -21.01
CA ASP A 75 -8.68 8.81 -21.20
C ASP A 75 -7.56 9.50 -20.42
N VAL A 76 -7.24 9.02 -19.21
CA VAL A 76 -6.09 9.49 -18.45
C VAL A 76 -4.77 9.20 -19.18
N ALA A 77 -4.59 7.97 -19.67
CA ALA A 77 -3.37 7.57 -20.37
C ALA A 77 -3.16 8.39 -21.67
N TYR A 78 -4.25 8.65 -22.40
CA TYR A 78 -4.20 9.52 -23.59
C TYR A 78 -3.84 10.96 -23.19
N GLY A 79 -4.42 11.50 -22.11
CA GLY A 79 -4.11 12.84 -21.62
C GLY A 79 -2.66 13.00 -21.16
N CYS A 80 -2.08 11.96 -20.55
CA CYS A 80 -0.67 11.95 -20.10
C CYS A 80 0.32 11.63 -21.21
N ASN A 81 -0.12 11.07 -22.33
CA ASN A 81 0.70 10.61 -23.45
C ASN A 81 1.90 9.73 -23.03
N ASN A 82 1.67 8.85 -22.02
CA ASN A 82 2.73 8.06 -21.41
C ASN A 82 2.87 6.63 -21.97
N GLY A 83 2.02 6.24 -22.93
CA GLY A 83 2.07 4.94 -23.60
C GLY A 83 1.58 3.75 -22.78
N THR A 84 1.06 3.95 -21.56
CA THR A 84 0.48 2.86 -20.76
C THR A 84 -0.78 2.31 -21.45
N HIS A 85 -0.79 1.00 -21.71
CA HIS A 85 -1.94 0.30 -22.27
C HIS A 85 -2.84 -0.24 -21.16
N ILE A 86 -4.14 0.10 -21.19
CA ILE A 86 -5.10 -0.33 -20.19
C ILE A 86 -6.15 -1.22 -20.86
N ARG A 87 -6.40 -2.42 -20.29
CA ARG A 87 -7.43 -3.32 -20.79
C ARG A 87 -8.10 -4.12 -19.68
N ALA A 88 -9.31 -4.57 -19.96
CA ALA A 88 -9.94 -5.62 -19.20
C ALA A 88 -9.18 -6.94 -19.35
N ALA A 89 -9.14 -7.73 -18.28
CA ALA A 89 -8.49 -9.02 -18.24
C ALA A 89 -9.26 -10.01 -17.38
N THR A 90 -8.92 -11.30 -17.53
CA THR A 90 -9.39 -12.38 -16.66
C THR A 90 -8.41 -12.60 -15.51
N HIS A 91 -8.83 -13.38 -14.51
CA HIS A 91 -7.95 -13.82 -13.42
C HIS A 91 -6.76 -14.65 -13.93
N GLU A 92 -6.99 -15.52 -14.94
CA GLU A 92 -5.94 -16.32 -15.58
C GLU A 92 -4.90 -15.46 -16.32
N GLU A 93 -5.32 -14.34 -16.89
CA GLU A 93 -4.39 -13.39 -17.50
C GLU A 93 -3.61 -12.62 -16.42
N ALA A 94 -4.28 -12.20 -15.33
CA ALA A 94 -3.65 -11.56 -14.19
C ALA A 94 -2.56 -12.42 -13.56
N ALA A 95 -2.77 -13.74 -13.51
CA ALA A 95 -1.82 -14.71 -12.96
C ALA A 95 -0.44 -14.70 -13.64
N LYS A 96 -0.35 -14.14 -14.86
CA LYS A 96 0.88 -14.04 -15.67
C LYS A 96 1.58 -12.69 -15.56
N ALA A 97 0.98 -11.73 -14.86
CA ALA A 97 1.54 -10.40 -14.69
C ALA A 97 2.83 -10.39 -13.85
N ASP A 98 3.68 -9.39 -14.04
CA ASP A 98 4.89 -9.21 -13.24
C ASP A 98 4.55 -8.87 -11.78
N MET A 99 3.45 -8.15 -11.60
CA MET A 99 2.93 -7.78 -10.29
C MET A 99 1.41 -7.83 -10.27
N ILE A 100 0.85 -8.40 -9.21
CA ILE A 100 -0.59 -8.48 -8.97
C ILE A 100 -0.93 -7.67 -7.74
N VAL A 101 -1.82 -6.70 -7.88
CA VAL A 101 -2.31 -5.85 -6.79
C VAL A 101 -3.75 -6.24 -6.49
N VAL A 102 -3.99 -6.83 -5.32
CA VAL A 102 -5.32 -7.28 -4.93
C VAL A 102 -5.99 -6.25 -4.04
N THR A 103 -6.93 -5.52 -4.63
CA THR A 103 -7.79 -4.54 -3.93
C THR A 103 -9.23 -5.05 -3.81
N ALA A 104 -9.49 -6.28 -4.27
CA ALA A 104 -10.79 -6.91 -4.20
C ALA A 104 -11.21 -7.11 -2.73
N GLY A 105 -12.38 -6.63 -2.39
CA GLY A 105 -12.92 -6.71 -1.04
C GLY A 105 -14.29 -6.07 -0.96
N SER A 106 -15.07 -6.48 0.04
CA SER A 106 -16.38 -5.89 0.33
C SER A 106 -16.22 -4.59 1.11
N LYS A 107 -17.24 -3.72 1.01
CA LYS A 107 -17.37 -2.58 1.93
C LYS A 107 -18.00 -3.05 3.24
N HIS A 108 -17.58 -2.44 4.34
CA HIS A 108 -18.28 -2.64 5.61
C HIS A 108 -19.67 -2.00 5.51
N THR A 109 -20.73 -2.79 5.79
CA THR A 109 -22.12 -2.35 5.72
C THR A 109 -22.69 -2.09 7.12
N ILE A 110 -23.67 -1.20 7.20
CA ILE A 110 -24.34 -0.87 8.47
C ILE A 110 -24.99 -2.15 9.03
N GLY A 111 -24.72 -2.45 10.30
CA GLY A 111 -25.24 -3.65 10.98
C GLY A 111 -24.40 -4.91 10.79
N GLN A 112 -23.35 -4.88 9.98
CA GLN A 112 -22.40 -5.98 9.82
C GLN A 112 -21.42 -6.00 10.99
N THR A 113 -21.16 -7.18 11.55
CA THR A 113 -20.11 -7.35 12.55
C THR A 113 -18.72 -7.33 11.88
N ASN A 114 -17.67 -7.04 12.66
CA ASN A 114 -16.31 -7.14 12.16
C ASN A 114 -15.98 -8.56 11.68
N LEU A 115 -16.56 -9.57 12.32
CA LEU A 115 -16.38 -10.97 11.96
C LEU A 115 -16.98 -11.28 10.60
N ASP A 116 -18.24 -10.86 10.33
CA ASP A 116 -18.89 -11.06 9.03
C ASP A 116 -18.12 -10.36 7.90
N TYR A 117 -17.61 -9.14 8.18
CA TYR A 117 -16.78 -8.39 7.24
C TYR A 117 -15.49 -9.14 6.91
N THR A 118 -14.81 -9.63 7.95
CA THR A 118 -13.55 -10.37 7.82
C THR A 118 -13.76 -11.67 7.04
N SER A 119 -14.73 -12.49 7.44
CA SER A 119 -15.04 -13.77 6.78
C SER A 119 -15.39 -13.59 5.30
N ARG A 120 -16.18 -12.56 4.97
CA ARG A 120 -16.51 -12.23 3.59
C ARG A 120 -15.27 -11.88 2.77
N ASN A 121 -14.37 -11.03 3.31
CA ASN A 121 -13.18 -10.64 2.59
C ASN A 121 -12.19 -11.79 2.43
N MET A 122 -12.14 -12.71 3.39
CA MET A 122 -11.35 -13.94 3.24
C MET A 122 -11.89 -14.83 2.13
N SER A 123 -13.21 -15.00 2.02
CA SER A 123 -13.81 -15.75 0.91
C SER A 123 -13.46 -15.12 -0.44
N ILE A 124 -13.54 -13.78 -0.53
CA ILE A 124 -13.15 -13.05 -1.75
C ILE A 124 -11.68 -13.31 -2.13
N ILE A 125 -10.77 -13.28 -1.14
CA ILE A 125 -9.35 -13.57 -1.41
C ILE A 125 -9.15 -15.02 -1.83
N ARG A 126 -9.80 -16.00 -1.16
CA ARG A 126 -9.73 -17.42 -1.57
C ARG A 126 -10.18 -17.60 -3.01
N GLU A 127 -11.37 -17.12 -3.36
CA GLU A 127 -11.89 -17.20 -4.71
C GLU A 127 -10.96 -16.55 -5.74
N ALA A 128 -10.46 -15.34 -5.47
CA ALA A 128 -9.54 -14.65 -6.36
C ALA A 128 -8.23 -15.43 -6.56
N MET A 129 -7.68 -16.01 -5.48
CA MET A 129 -6.47 -16.83 -5.55
C MET A 129 -6.73 -18.13 -6.34
N ASP A 130 -7.85 -18.80 -6.13
CA ASP A 130 -8.20 -20.03 -6.86
C ASP A 130 -8.39 -19.78 -8.37
N TRP A 131 -8.99 -18.65 -8.74
CA TRP A 131 -9.16 -18.29 -10.15
C TRP A 131 -7.85 -17.85 -10.83
N MET A 132 -6.85 -17.42 -10.07
CA MET A 132 -5.54 -17.04 -10.60
C MET A 132 -4.53 -18.21 -10.67
N LYS A 133 -4.80 -19.36 -10.04
CA LYS A 133 -3.85 -20.48 -10.05
C LYS A 133 -3.74 -21.15 -11.42
N PRO A 134 -2.51 -21.58 -11.83
CA PRO A 134 -1.23 -21.34 -11.15
C PRO A 134 -0.69 -19.92 -11.41
N LEU A 135 -0.12 -19.31 -10.38
CA LEU A 135 0.59 -18.04 -10.53
C LEU A 135 1.95 -18.23 -11.20
N ARG A 136 2.41 -17.24 -11.93
CA ARG A 136 3.78 -17.20 -12.45
C ARG A 136 4.77 -17.13 -11.27
N LEU A 137 5.82 -17.96 -11.29
CA LEU A 137 6.71 -18.17 -10.16
C LEU A 137 7.53 -16.93 -9.71
N ASP A 138 7.70 -15.96 -10.59
CA ASP A 138 8.45 -14.73 -10.33
C ASP A 138 7.54 -13.50 -10.14
N THR A 139 6.22 -13.70 -10.09
CA THR A 139 5.27 -12.61 -9.83
C THR A 139 5.38 -12.10 -8.40
N ILE A 140 5.09 -10.82 -8.22
CA ILE A 140 4.94 -10.21 -6.89
C ILE A 140 3.46 -10.00 -6.60
N LEU A 141 3.01 -10.45 -5.43
CA LEU A 141 1.63 -10.35 -4.98
C LEU A 141 1.50 -9.32 -3.86
N LEU A 142 0.82 -8.22 -4.13
CA LEU A 142 0.55 -7.14 -3.17
C LEU A 142 -0.91 -7.14 -2.73
N ILE A 143 -1.16 -7.38 -1.47
CA ILE A 143 -2.50 -7.35 -0.86
C ILE A 143 -2.79 -5.96 -0.33
N VAL A 144 -3.90 -5.38 -0.76
CA VAL A 144 -4.36 -4.02 -0.36
C VAL A 144 -5.70 -4.08 0.36
N ALA A 145 -6.44 -5.17 0.18
CA ALA A 145 -7.72 -5.41 0.86
C ALA A 145 -7.56 -5.53 2.37
N ASN A 146 -8.62 -5.24 3.12
CA ASN A 146 -8.66 -5.26 4.58
C ASN A 146 -9.56 -6.40 5.12
N PRO A 147 -9.20 -6.98 6.29
CA PRO A 147 -8.07 -6.68 7.20
C PRO A 147 -6.72 -7.08 6.59
N ASN A 148 -5.82 -6.12 6.42
CA ASN A 148 -4.66 -6.30 5.54
C ASN A 148 -3.72 -7.43 5.99
N ASP A 149 -3.28 -7.43 7.26
CA ASP A 149 -2.31 -8.41 7.77
C ASP A 149 -2.87 -9.85 7.75
N LEU A 150 -4.17 -10.01 8.06
CA LEU A 150 -4.86 -11.29 7.98
C LEU A 150 -4.96 -11.79 6.53
N LEU A 151 -5.41 -10.93 5.61
CA LEU A 151 -5.56 -11.31 4.20
C LEU A 151 -4.21 -11.54 3.52
N THR A 152 -3.16 -10.86 3.96
CA THR A 152 -1.78 -11.11 3.51
C THR A 152 -1.29 -12.47 3.99
N SER A 153 -1.53 -12.82 5.26
CA SER A 153 -1.20 -14.16 5.79
C SER A 153 -1.91 -15.26 5.01
N LEU A 154 -3.20 -15.09 4.74
CA LEU A 154 -3.99 -16.03 3.93
C LEU A 154 -3.44 -16.13 2.50
N ALA A 155 -3.09 -15.03 1.86
CA ALA A 155 -2.54 -15.03 0.51
C ALA A 155 -1.15 -15.71 0.45
N CYS A 156 -0.31 -15.56 1.49
CA CYS A 156 0.95 -16.30 1.61
C CYS A 156 0.73 -17.82 1.60
N GLU A 157 -0.30 -18.30 2.30
CA GLU A 157 -0.62 -19.73 2.35
C GLU A 157 -1.20 -20.26 1.02
N LEU A 158 -1.98 -19.43 0.33
CA LEU A 158 -2.71 -19.85 -0.86
C LEU A 158 -1.94 -19.71 -2.17
N SER A 159 -0.91 -18.84 -2.23
CA SER A 159 -0.30 -18.41 -3.51
C SER A 159 0.69 -19.39 -4.12
N ASP A 160 1.23 -20.34 -3.34
CA ASP A 160 2.37 -21.18 -3.72
C ASP A 160 3.65 -20.38 -4.08
N LEU A 161 3.68 -19.07 -3.79
CA LEU A 161 4.84 -18.19 -3.97
C LEU A 161 5.75 -18.21 -2.73
N LEU A 162 6.98 -17.71 -2.89
CA LEU A 162 7.85 -17.51 -1.74
C LEU A 162 7.26 -16.44 -0.81
N PRO A 163 7.39 -16.56 0.52
CA PRO A 163 6.88 -15.55 1.46
C PRO A 163 7.41 -14.13 1.21
N SER A 164 8.59 -14.00 0.61
CA SER A 164 9.14 -12.69 0.23
C SER A 164 8.40 -12.03 -0.95
N GLN A 165 7.73 -12.80 -1.77
CA GLN A 165 6.99 -12.32 -2.95
C GLN A 165 5.56 -11.88 -2.60
N VAL A 166 5.07 -12.22 -1.40
CA VAL A 166 3.69 -11.93 -0.96
C VAL A 166 3.73 -11.00 0.24
N PHE A 167 3.19 -9.81 0.08
CA PHE A 167 3.12 -8.84 1.17
C PHE A 167 1.93 -7.89 1.00
N GLY A 168 1.58 -7.20 2.07
CA GLY A 168 0.44 -6.29 2.09
C GLY A 168 0.87 -4.83 2.17
N SER A 169 -0.02 -3.91 1.84
CA SER A 169 0.22 -2.47 2.01
C SER A 169 0.45 -2.06 3.46
N GLY A 170 0.00 -2.87 4.41
CA GLY A 170 0.22 -2.73 5.84
C GLY A 170 -0.14 -1.35 6.38
N THR A 171 0.68 -0.90 7.31
CA THR A 171 0.55 0.40 7.97
C THR A 171 1.28 1.54 7.24
N TYR A 172 1.65 1.34 5.97
CA TYR A 172 2.38 2.39 5.23
C TYR A 172 1.57 3.68 5.09
N LEU A 173 0.28 3.58 4.77
CA LEU A 173 -0.57 4.77 4.71
C LEU A 173 -0.70 5.46 6.08
N ASP A 174 -0.79 4.70 7.17
CA ASP A 174 -0.88 5.24 8.52
C ASP A 174 0.43 5.93 8.93
N SER A 175 1.57 5.38 8.50
CA SER A 175 2.89 6.02 8.65
C SER A 175 3.01 7.33 7.86
N VAL A 176 2.49 7.39 6.63
CA VAL A 176 2.42 8.62 5.84
C VAL A 176 1.57 9.68 6.54
N ARG A 177 0.44 9.28 7.12
CA ARG A 177 -0.45 10.17 7.87
C ARG A 177 0.21 10.70 9.13
N LEU A 178 0.86 9.83 9.89
CA LEU A 178 1.57 10.22 11.10
C LEU A 178 2.68 11.22 10.80
N ARG A 179 3.48 10.96 9.75
CA ARG A 179 4.49 11.92 9.27
C ARG A 179 3.89 13.27 8.91
N GLY A 180 2.75 13.26 8.21
CA GLY A 180 2.02 14.49 7.87
C GLY A 180 1.55 15.27 9.11
N LEU A 181 0.98 14.57 10.09
CA LEU A 181 0.54 15.19 11.35
C LEU A 181 1.71 15.78 12.16
N VAL A 182 2.84 15.06 12.22
CA VAL A 182 4.06 15.58 12.86
C VAL A 182 4.58 16.79 12.11
N ALA A 183 4.59 16.78 10.78
CA ALA A 183 4.99 17.91 9.95
C ALA A 183 4.12 19.15 10.20
N GLU A 184 2.80 19.00 10.24
CA GLU A 184 1.84 20.07 10.52
C GLU A 184 2.06 20.72 11.90
N ARG A 185 2.42 19.92 12.91
CA ARG A 185 2.63 20.41 14.28
C ARG A 185 4.02 21.01 14.50
N SER A 186 5.04 20.45 13.85
CA SER A 186 6.43 20.86 14.03
C SER A 186 6.89 21.97 13.06
N GLY A 187 6.13 22.19 11.98
CA GLY A 187 6.55 23.08 10.88
C GLY A 187 7.72 22.54 10.04
N VAL A 188 8.06 21.25 10.21
CA VAL A 188 9.14 20.57 9.48
C VAL A 188 8.57 19.83 8.28
N SER A 189 9.25 19.83 7.15
CA SER A 189 8.83 19.11 5.95
C SER A 189 8.82 17.59 6.18
N THR A 190 7.85 16.89 5.58
CA THR A 190 7.62 15.45 5.76
C THR A 190 8.81 14.58 5.36
N ASP A 191 9.63 15.00 4.40
CA ASP A 191 10.86 14.32 3.96
C ASP A 191 11.99 14.35 5.01
N ARG A 192 11.86 15.19 6.02
CA ARG A 192 12.79 15.30 7.16
C ARG A 192 12.33 14.56 8.40
N ILE A 193 11.19 13.90 8.34
CA ILE A 193 10.58 13.17 9.45
C ILE A 193 10.61 11.67 9.13
N ASP A 194 11.30 10.91 9.96
CA ASP A 194 11.26 9.46 9.92
C ASP A 194 10.50 8.94 11.15
N ILE A 195 9.31 8.42 10.93
CA ILE A 195 8.46 7.77 11.93
C ILE A 195 7.57 6.75 11.22
N SER A 196 7.34 5.63 11.86
CA SER A 196 6.53 4.54 11.32
C SER A 196 5.43 4.11 12.28
N VAL A 197 4.35 3.64 11.72
CA VAL A 197 3.31 2.86 12.41
C VAL A 197 3.57 1.40 12.10
N LEU A 198 3.59 0.54 13.11
CA LEU A 198 4.03 -0.86 13.02
C LEU A 198 2.99 -1.82 13.64
N GLY A 199 3.20 -3.12 13.50
CA GLY A 199 2.36 -4.16 14.07
C GLY A 199 1.16 -4.52 13.19
N VAL A 200 0.05 -4.89 13.79
CA VAL A 200 -1.18 -5.25 13.07
C VAL A 200 -2.00 -3.98 12.83
N GLN A 201 -2.37 -3.74 11.57
CA GLN A 201 -3.13 -2.55 11.16
C GLN A 201 -4.48 -2.46 11.88
N GLY A 202 -4.79 -1.30 12.43
CA GLY A 202 -6.05 -1.00 13.09
C GLY A 202 -5.89 -0.54 14.54
N ASP A 203 -6.75 -1.05 15.44
CA ASP A 203 -6.78 -0.55 16.81
C ASP A 203 -5.54 -0.93 17.64
N SER A 204 -4.83 -2.00 17.25
CA SER A 204 -3.61 -2.50 17.91
C SER A 204 -2.31 -2.05 17.25
N GLU A 205 -2.37 -1.14 16.27
CA GLU A 205 -1.17 -0.57 15.65
C GLU A 205 -0.31 0.21 16.63
N VAL A 206 1.01 0.17 16.45
CA VAL A 206 2.02 0.77 17.32
C VAL A 206 2.74 1.90 16.60
N LEU A 207 2.71 3.10 17.18
CA LEU A 207 3.48 4.23 16.68
C LEU A 207 4.90 4.15 17.24
N ALA A 208 5.90 3.94 16.38
CA ALA A 208 7.29 3.71 16.76
C ALA A 208 8.00 5.02 17.13
N TRP A 209 7.65 5.59 18.27
CA TRP A 209 8.23 6.83 18.78
C TRP A 209 9.70 6.69 19.16
N SER A 210 10.09 5.51 19.68
CA SER A 210 11.45 5.22 20.14
C SER A 210 12.50 5.36 19.03
N THR A 211 12.09 5.09 17.77
CA THR A 211 12.97 5.17 16.60
C THR A 211 12.74 6.42 15.75
N ALA A 212 11.78 7.28 16.16
CA ALA A 212 11.39 8.44 15.38
C ALA A 212 12.47 9.52 15.39
N THR A 213 12.69 10.16 14.22
CA THR A 213 13.65 11.27 14.08
C THR A 213 13.06 12.44 13.30
N ILE A 214 13.56 13.63 13.61
CA ILE A 214 13.35 14.86 12.83
C ILE A 214 14.74 15.39 12.43
N ASN A 215 15.00 15.57 11.14
CA ASN A 215 16.32 15.92 10.60
C ASN A 215 17.44 14.97 11.07
N GLY A 216 17.15 13.67 11.24
CA GLY A 216 18.08 12.66 11.75
C GLY A 216 18.35 12.75 13.26
N THR A 217 17.74 13.69 13.98
CA THR A 217 17.84 13.81 15.43
C THR A 217 16.66 13.07 16.07
N PRO A 218 16.88 12.22 17.11
CA PRO A 218 15.78 11.59 17.84
C PRO A 218 14.71 12.59 18.22
N ILE A 219 13.44 12.23 18.02
CA ILE A 219 12.32 13.16 18.18
C ILE A 219 12.28 13.81 19.57
N ASP A 220 12.64 13.07 20.60
CA ASP A 220 12.70 13.54 22.00
C ASP A 220 13.79 14.61 22.26
N LYS A 221 14.79 14.66 21.37
CA LYS A 221 15.90 15.63 21.44
C LYS A 221 15.75 16.75 20.40
N SER A 222 14.69 16.72 19.61
CA SER A 222 14.42 17.72 18.60
C SER A 222 13.79 18.98 19.21
N ALA A 223 13.96 20.12 18.57
CA ALA A 223 13.31 21.37 18.99
C ALA A 223 11.77 21.30 18.96
N ALA A 224 11.21 20.34 18.24
CA ALA A 224 9.78 20.12 18.13
C ALA A 224 9.21 19.23 19.27
N ALA A 225 10.05 18.63 20.11
CA ALA A 225 9.61 17.65 21.13
C ALA A 225 8.49 18.22 22.05
N GLU A 226 8.62 19.46 22.47
CA GLU A 226 7.66 20.14 23.36
C GLU A 226 6.33 20.50 22.65
N THR A 227 6.30 20.56 21.33
CA THR A 227 5.11 20.92 20.54
C THR A 227 4.27 19.70 20.14
N LEU A 228 4.81 18.49 20.32
CA LEU A 228 4.20 17.26 19.88
C LEU A 228 3.44 16.55 21.02
N ASN A 229 2.12 16.65 21.02
CA ASN A 229 1.28 15.85 21.89
C ASN A 229 1.09 14.44 21.26
N ARG A 230 1.84 13.44 21.72
CA ARG A 230 1.86 12.08 21.19
C ARG A 230 0.52 11.37 21.29
N GLU A 231 -0.21 11.56 22.39
CA GLU A 231 -1.53 10.95 22.59
C GLU A 231 -2.54 11.49 21.57
N GLN A 232 -2.53 12.80 21.36
CA GLN A 232 -3.39 13.44 20.37
C GLN A 232 -3.03 13.00 18.94
N LEU A 233 -1.74 12.94 18.60
CA LEU A 233 -1.27 12.48 17.29
C LEU A 233 -1.65 11.01 17.04
N ALA A 234 -1.52 10.15 18.05
CA ALA A 234 -1.94 8.75 17.97
C ALA A 234 -3.47 8.65 17.74
N TYR A 235 -4.24 9.41 18.48
CA TYR A 235 -5.69 9.46 18.31
C TYR A 235 -6.08 9.93 16.90
N GLU A 236 -5.53 11.04 16.42
CA GLU A 236 -5.81 11.59 15.09
C GLU A 236 -5.39 10.61 13.98
N CYS A 237 -4.24 9.96 14.10
CA CYS A 237 -3.76 8.98 13.13
C CYS A 237 -4.73 7.80 13.01
N LYS A 238 -5.05 7.14 14.14
CA LYS A 238 -5.97 5.99 14.19
C LYS A 238 -7.37 6.30 13.67
N HIS A 239 -7.90 7.49 13.97
CA HIS A 239 -9.27 7.85 13.62
C HIS A 239 -9.40 8.45 12.22
N ARG A 240 -8.29 8.82 11.56
CA ARG A 240 -8.32 9.49 10.25
C ARG A 240 -8.96 8.63 9.16
N SER A 241 -8.65 7.34 9.10
CA SER A 241 -9.30 6.40 8.17
C SER A 241 -10.80 6.36 8.36
N ARG A 242 -11.26 6.18 9.60
CA ARG A 242 -12.70 6.09 9.93
C ARG A 242 -13.44 7.38 9.56
N SER A 243 -12.83 8.54 9.83
CA SER A 243 -13.38 9.85 9.46
C SER A 243 -13.56 10.00 7.94
N ILE A 244 -12.54 9.65 7.17
CA ILE A 244 -12.58 9.74 5.70
C ILE A 244 -13.59 8.74 5.13
N ILE A 245 -13.61 7.50 5.61
CA ILE A 245 -14.56 6.47 5.16
C ILE A 245 -16.00 6.89 5.46
N ARG A 246 -16.25 7.45 6.65
CA ARG A 246 -17.57 7.98 7.03
C ARG A 246 -18.03 9.10 6.09
N ALA A 247 -17.12 9.96 5.66
CA ALA A 247 -17.44 11.10 4.81
C ALA A 247 -17.60 10.75 3.32
N LYS A 248 -16.81 9.82 2.79
CA LYS A 248 -16.76 9.55 1.33
C LYS A 248 -16.74 8.07 0.94
N GLY A 249 -16.90 7.16 1.89
CA GLY A 249 -17.05 5.72 1.67
C GLY A 249 -15.76 4.92 1.54
N ALA A 250 -14.62 5.54 1.28
CA ALA A 250 -13.31 4.88 1.20
C ALA A 250 -12.16 5.90 1.27
N THR A 251 -10.91 5.42 1.34
CA THR A 251 -9.68 6.24 1.32
C THR A 251 -8.87 6.02 0.03
N PRO A 252 -9.47 6.17 -1.18
CA PRO A 252 -8.86 5.68 -2.41
C PRO A 252 -7.56 6.41 -2.76
N PHE A 253 -7.51 7.74 -2.62
CA PHE A 253 -6.36 8.51 -3.09
C PHE A 253 -5.10 8.27 -2.28
N GLY A 254 -5.20 8.31 -0.93
CA GLY A 254 -4.07 8.01 -0.07
C GLY A 254 -3.54 6.59 -0.27
N LEU A 255 -4.47 5.62 -0.38
CA LEU A 255 -4.10 4.23 -0.57
C LEU A 255 -3.52 3.98 -1.97
N GLY A 256 -4.12 4.54 -3.02
CA GLY A 256 -3.59 4.46 -4.38
C GLY A 256 -2.17 5.04 -4.50
N SER A 257 -1.90 6.16 -3.80
CA SER A 257 -0.57 6.77 -3.79
C SER A 257 0.49 5.87 -3.14
N VAL A 258 0.21 5.29 -1.96
CA VAL A 258 1.19 4.40 -1.30
C VAL A 258 1.37 3.10 -2.06
N VAL A 259 0.32 2.55 -2.66
CA VAL A 259 0.41 1.36 -3.52
C VAL A 259 1.28 1.64 -4.74
N ALA A 260 1.11 2.79 -5.41
CA ALA A 260 1.97 3.18 -6.52
C ALA A 260 3.44 3.34 -6.09
N SER A 261 3.70 3.87 -4.88
CA SER A 261 5.05 3.94 -4.31
C SER A 261 5.65 2.55 -4.08
N ILE A 262 4.89 1.60 -3.54
CA ILE A 262 5.32 0.21 -3.38
C ILE A 262 5.63 -0.42 -4.76
N CYS A 263 4.74 -0.25 -5.74
CA CYS A 263 4.96 -0.74 -7.11
C CYS A 263 6.25 -0.16 -7.71
N ALA A 264 6.51 1.13 -7.48
CA ALA A 264 7.75 1.76 -7.94
C ALA A 264 8.99 1.13 -7.28
N SER A 265 8.93 0.82 -5.98
CA SER A 265 10.03 0.17 -5.27
C SER A 265 10.32 -1.22 -5.85
N VAL A 266 9.27 -2.00 -6.18
CA VAL A 266 9.41 -3.32 -6.83
C VAL A 266 9.95 -3.19 -8.25
N LEU A 267 9.26 -2.43 -9.12
CA LEU A 267 9.54 -2.41 -10.55
C LEU A 267 10.88 -1.76 -10.90
N LEU A 268 11.28 -0.76 -10.11
CA LEU A 268 12.54 -0.04 -10.29
C LEU A 268 13.67 -0.57 -9.39
N ASP A 269 13.42 -1.66 -8.66
CA ASP A 269 14.38 -2.32 -7.75
C ASP A 269 15.08 -1.36 -6.78
N LYS A 270 14.28 -0.47 -6.14
CA LYS A 270 14.84 0.64 -5.36
C LYS A 270 15.41 0.23 -4.00
N GLY A 271 14.91 -0.85 -3.40
CA GLY A 271 15.23 -1.21 -2.03
C GLY A 271 14.71 -0.21 -0.99
N ASP A 272 13.68 0.59 -1.32
CA ASP A 272 13.06 1.52 -0.39
C ASP A 272 12.48 0.78 0.80
N VAL A 273 12.62 1.36 1.99
CA VAL A 273 12.11 0.76 3.24
C VAL A 273 10.72 1.30 3.53
N HIS A 274 9.74 0.40 3.56
CA HIS A 274 8.34 0.72 3.88
C HIS A 274 7.81 -0.18 4.99
N PRO A 275 6.93 0.31 5.89
CA PRO A 275 6.25 -0.52 6.88
C PRO A 275 5.08 -1.26 6.21
N VAL A 276 5.41 -2.39 5.60
CA VAL A 276 4.47 -3.26 4.88
C VAL A 276 4.21 -4.54 5.65
N SER A 277 3.02 -5.11 5.47
CA SER A 277 2.66 -6.40 6.05
C SER A 277 3.40 -7.52 5.33
N HIS A 278 4.25 -8.26 6.02
CA HIS A 278 5.00 -9.36 5.43
C HIS A 278 5.25 -10.48 6.45
N TYR A 279 5.52 -11.68 5.96
CA TYR A 279 5.64 -12.86 6.79
C TYR A 279 6.82 -12.77 7.77
N GLN A 280 6.51 -12.98 9.05
CA GLN A 280 7.47 -13.07 10.14
C GLN A 280 7.58 -14.50 10.61
N LYS A 281 8.73 -15.15 10.36
CA LYS A 281 8.93 -16.56 10.66
C LYS A 281 8.74 -16.87 12.15
N GLU A 282 9.25 -16.02 13.02
CA GLU A 282 9.17 -16.16 14.48
C GLU A 282 7.73 -16.01 14.99
N LEU A 283 6.93 -15.21 14.30
CA LEU A 283 5.54 -14.95 14.66
C LEU A 283 4.58 -15.90 13.94
N GLY A 284 4.96 -16.49 12.82
CA GLY A 284 4.12 -17.37 12.00
C GLY A 284 2.91 -16.69 11.34
N CYS A 285 2.96 -15.38 11.14
CA CYS A 285 1.93 -14.58 10.48
C CYS A 285 2.55 -13.35 9.79
N CYS A 286 1.75 -12.66 8.97
CA CYS A 286 2.16 -11.39 8.37
C CYS A 286 1.76 -10.24 9.29
N ILE A 287 2.71 -9.35 9.58
CA ILE A 287 2.49 -8.09 10.27
C ILE A 287 3.29 -6.97 9.62
N SER A 288 2.91 -5.74 9.88
CA SER A 288 3.54 -4.55 9.31
C SER A 288 4.80 -4.17 10.09
N LEU A 289 5.95 -4.43 9.48
CA LEU A 289 7.26 -4.02 9.97
C LEU A 289 8.06 -3.36 8.83
N PRO A 290 9.14 -2.59 9.14
CA PRO A 290 9.99 -2.03 8.11
C PRO A 290 10.60 -3.12 7.23
N ALA A 291 10.37 -3.05 5.93
CA ALA A 291 10.91 -3.98 4.94
C ALA A 291 11.50 -3.22 3.76
N ALA A 292 12.68 -3.60 3.33
CA ALA A 292 13.28 -3.16 2.08
C ALA A 292 12.59 -3.88 0.93
N ILE A 293 12.03 -3.13 -0.02
CA ILE A 293 11.25 -3.64 -1.14
C ILE A 293 12.02 -3.46 -2.44
N GLY A 294 12.28 -4.57 -3.11
CA GLY A 294 12.93 -4.61 -4.41
C GLY A 294 12.22 -5.51 -5.40
N ARG A 295 12.87 -5.82 -6.51
CA ARG A 295 12.29 -6.59 -7.63
C ARG A 295 11.77 -7.99 -7.22
N HIS A 296 12.35 -8.58 -6.20
CA HIS A 296 11.98 -9.90 -5.70
C HIS A 296 11.04 -9.83 -4.47
N GLY A 297 10.39 -8.70 -4.27
CA GLY A 297 9.50 -8.43 -3.14
C GLY A 297 10.27 -7.93 -1.92
N VAL A 298 10.06 -8.53 -0.75
CA VAL A 298 10.80 -8.22 0.48
C VAL A 298 12.21 -8.77 0.38
N VAL A 299 13.20 -7.89 0.22
CA VAL A 299 14.62 -8.25 0.07
C VAL A 299 15.42 -8.10 1.36
N GLY A 300 14.83 -7.50 2.39
CA GLY A 300 15.45 -7.36 3.69
C GLY A 300 14.52 -6.74 4.73
N THR A 301 14.78 -7.01 6.00
CA THR A 301 14.03 -6.48 7.14
C THR A 301 15.00 -5.72 8.06
N PRO A 302 15.20 -4.41 7.82
CA PRO A 302 16.13 -3.62 8.63
C PRO A 302 15.69 -3.62 10.09
N GLN A 303 16.61 -4.03 10.97
CA GLN A 303 16.36 -4.02 12.40
C GLN A 303 16.39 -2.56 12.90
N ARG A 304 15.32 -2.14 13.54
CA ARG A 304 15.24 -0.88 14.29
C ARG A 304 14.91 -1.23 15.73
N PRO A 305 15.81 -1.00 16.68
CA PRO A 305 15.57 -1.35 18.08
C PRO A 305 14.42 -0.47 18.61
N LEU A 306 13.29 -1.11 18.84
CA LEU A 306 12.13 -0.50 19.50
C LEU A 306 12.35 -0.53 21.02
N ASP A 307 11.62 0.28 21.75
CA ASP A 307 11.58 0.13 23.20
C ASP A 307 10.75 -1.09 23.63
N SER A 308 10.92 -1.49 24.88
CA SER A 308 10.28 -2.70 25.42
C SER A 308 8.74 -2.63 25.44
N GLU A 309 8.17 -1.44 25.52
CA GLU A 309 6.72 -1.25 25.49
C GLU A 309 6.16 -1.43 24.07
N GLU A 310 6.84 -0.85 23.07
CA GLU A 310 6.49 -0.99 21.66
C GLU A 310 6.63 -2.45 21.20
N GLU A 311 7.73 -3.13 21.59
CA GLU A 311 7.94 -4.56 21.31
C GLU A 311 6.83 -5.43 21.93
N SER A 312 6.47 -5.17 23.19
CA SER A 312 5.42 -5.90 23.89
C SER A 312 4.06 -5.73 23.20
N LYS A 313 3.72 -4.51 22.76
CA LYS A 313 2.47 -4.23 22.04
C LYS A 313 2.41 -4.95 20.69
N ILE A 314 3.53 -4.98 19.95
CA ILE A 314 3.63 -5.71 18.68
C ILE A 314 3.47 -7.22 18.92
N ALA A 315 4.11 -7.77 19.94
CA ALA A 315 3.98 -9.17 20.28
C ALA A 315 2.53 -9.55 20.67
N GLN A 316 1.87 -8.71 21.46
CA GLN A 316 0.47 -8.91 21.82
C GLN A 316 -0.45 -8.87 20.59
N SER A 317 -0.34 -7.85 19.74
CA SER A 317 -1.19 -7.72 18.54
C SER A 317 -0.97 -8.89 17.57
N SER A 318 0.27 -9.41 17.50
CA SER A 318 0.60 -10.58 16.68
C SER A 318 -0.04 -11.86 17.22
N ALA A 319 -0.09 -12.03 18.55
CA ALA A 319 -0.75 -13.18 19.18
C ALA A 319 -2.27 -13.14 18.90
N GLU A 320 -2.90 -11.99 19.04
CA GLU A 320 -4.33 -11.80 18.73
C GLU A 320 -4.65 -12.10 17.25
N LEU A 321 -3.76 -11.69 16.32
CA LEU A 321 -3.89 -12.01 14.91
C LEU A 321 -3.77 -13.52 14.65
N LYS A 322 -2.84 -14.21 15.30
CA LYS A 322 -2.69 -15.67 15.19
C LYS A 322 -3.94 -16.41 15.67
N ASP A 323 -4.48 -16.00 16.80
CA ASP A 323 -5.71 -16.59 17.32
C ASP A 323 -6.87 -16.42 16.32
N MET A 324 -6.94 -15.26 15.65
CA MET A 324 -7.92 -15.00 14.60
C MET A 324 -7.68 -15.91 13.37
N ILE A 325 -6.43 -16.05 12.91
CA ILE A 325 -6.07 -16.94 11.80
C ILE A 325 -6.45 -18.38 12.15
N HIS A 326 -6.08 -18.84 13.33
CA HIS A 326 -6.39 -20.19 13.81
C HIS A 326 -7.89 -20.43 13.88
N TRP A 327 -8.65 -19.52 14.49
CA TRP A 327 -10.10 -19.62 14.56
C TRP A 327 -10.75 -19.76 13.19
N VAL A 328 -10.27 -19.01 12.21
CA VAL A 328 -10.77 -19.05 10.83
C VAL A 328 -10.49 -20.39 10.14
N HIS A 329 -9.31 -20.99 10.34
CA HIS A 329 -8.98 -22.31 9.78
C HIS A 329 -9.85 -23.45 10.31
N TYR A 330 -10.35 -23.34 11.54
CA TYR A 330 -11.17 -24.37 12.17
C TYR A 330 -12.69 -24.12 12.10
N SER A 331 -13.10 -22.93 11.67
CA SER A 331 -14.52 -22.56 11.61
C SER A 331 -15.12 -22.61 10.21
N TYR A 332 -14.28 -22.78 9.20
CA TYR A 332 -14.62 -22.87 7.77
C TYR A 332 -13.76 -23.93 7.05
#